data_85cb9944a4181ac17ae3de34b89864b8
#
_entry.id   85cb9944a4181ac17ae3de34b89864b8
#
_cell.length_a   1.000
_cell.length_b   1.000
_cell.length_c   1.000
_cell.angle_alpha   90.00
_cell.angle_beta   90.00
_cell.angle_gamma   90.00
#
_symmetry.space_group_name_H-M   'P 1'
#
loop_
_entity.id
_entity.type
_entity.pdbx_description
1 polymer ?
#
loop_
_entity_poly.entity_id
_entity_poly.type
_entity_poly.pdbx_seq_one_letter_code
_entity_poly.pdbx_strand_id
1 'polypeptide(L)'
;GEATRRACEKLSAALAGKTLHDLVGQEFYGEYLAKTDPLEADVPNPVSHVAYGYATQMCILDRETGRVKKMVAAHDVGKAVNPLSCEGQIEGGVVMSLGYALTEQYPIDVNCKPTAKYGMLGLFRANQIPPEIQAIVVEKPGLNVAGGAIGIGEITSIPTAPAIADAYFRLDGQRRLTLPLENTPYARKK
;
A
#
# COMPACT_ATOMS: atom_id res chain seq x y z
N GLY A 1 -8.35 -4.49 -14.38
CA GLY A 1 -8.17 -3.51 -15.48
C GLY A 1 -8.04 -4.18 -16.83
N GLU A 2 -7.06 -5.03 -17.06
CA GLU A 2 -6.82 -5.63 -18.40
C GLU A 2 -7.98 -6.54 -18.84
N ALA A 3 -8.53 -7.37 -17.97
CA ALA A 3 -9.70 -8.21 -18.30
C ALA A 3 -10.92 -7.34 -18.65
N THR A 4 -11.16 -6.27 -17.89
CA THR A 4 -12.24 -5.31 -18.18
C THR A 4 -12.01 -4.63 -19.54
N ARG A 5 -10.79 -4.17 -19.85
CA ARG A 5 -10.46 -3.58 -21.14
C ARG A 5 -10.80 -4.52 -22.30
N ARG A 6 -10.40 -5.81 -22.20
CA ARG A 6 -10.71 -6.84 -23.22
C ARG A 6 -12.20 -7.09 -23.39
N ALA A 7 -12.97 -7.08 -22.30
CA ALA A 7 -14.43 -7.19 -22.37
C ALA A 7 -15.06 -5.97 -23.04
N CYS A 8 -14.59 -4.75 -22.68
CA CYS A 8 -15.05 -3.51 -23.28
C CYS A 8 -14.72 -3.40 -24.76
N GLU A 9 -13.58 -3.92 -25.23
CA GLU A 9 -13.23 -3.97 -26.65
C GLU A 9 -14.22 -4.83 -27.45
N LYS A 10 -14.62 -5.98 -26.88
CA LYS A 10 -15.64 -6.84 -27.52
C LYS A 10 -17.00 -6.14 -27.56
N LEU A 11 -17.39 -5.47 -26.48
CA LEU A 11 -18.62 -4.68 -26.45
C LEU A 11 -18.56 -3.54 -27.48
N SER A 12 -17.45 -2.81 -27.53
CA SER A 12 -17.27 -1.71 -28.49
C SER A 12 -17.38 -2.20 -29.95
N ALA A 13 -16.78 -3.33 -30.27
CA ALA A 13 -16.90 -3.94 -31.60
C ALA A 13 -18.35 -4.36 -31.91
N ALA A 14 -19.07 -4.89 -30.94
CA ALA A 14 -20.46 -5.29 -31.08
C ALA A 14 -21.43 -4.11 -31.26
N LEU A 15 -21.05 -2.92 -30.72
CA LEU A 15 -21.81 -1.68 -30.83
C LEU A 15 -21.72 -1.01 -32.21
N ALA A 16 -20.87 -1.49 -33.11
CA ALA A 16 -20.73 -0.91 -34.42
C ALA A 16 -22.08 -0.90 -35.18
N GLY A 17 -22.67 0.29 -35.36
CA GLY A 17 -23.99 0.48 -36.00
C GLY A 17 -25.19 0.06 -35.14
N LYS A 18 -25.01 -0.20 -33.83
CA LYS A 18 -26.04 -0.59 -32.88
C LYS A 18 -26.05 0.33 -31.64
N THR A 19 -27.11 0.23 -30.87
CA THR A 19 -27.23 0.86 -29.56
C THR A 19 -27.00 -0.16 -28.45
N LEU A 20 -26.78 0.30 -27.20
CA LEU A 20 -26.73 -0.58 -26.04
C LEU A 20 -28.02 -1.39 -25.85
N HIS A 21 -29.16 -0.81 -26.25
CA HIS A 21 -30.46 -1.47 -26.15
C HIS A 21 -30.54 -2.70 -27.06
N ASP A 22 -29.91 -2.66 -28.23
CA ASP A 22 -29.86 -3.78 -29.19
C ASP A 22 -29.00 -4.95 -28.68
N LEU A 23 -28.20 -4.71 -27.64
CA LEU A 23 -27.29 -5.70 -27.05
C LEU A 23 -27.76 -6.18 -25.65
N VAL A 24 -28.96 -5.79 -25.22
CA VAL A 24 -29.50 -6.25 -23.94
C VAL A 24 -29.58 -7.77 -23.88
N GLY A 25 -29.08 -8.35 -22.80
CA GLY A 25 -29.00 -9.79 -22.59
C GLY A 25 -27.78 -10.47 -23.19
N GLN A 26 -26.91 -9.75 -23.90
CA GLN A 26 -25.63 -10.28 -24.36
C GLN A 26 -24.55 -10.09 -23.30
N GLU A 27 -23.66 -11.08 -23.18
CA GLU A 27 -22.54 -11.06 -22.26
C GLU A 27 -21.22 -10.88 -23.03
N PHE A 28 -20.36 -9.99 -22.51
CA PHE A 28 -19.03 -9.73 -23.07
C PHE A 28 -17.97 -10.08 -22.05
N TYR A 29 -17.31 -11.20 -22.26
CA TYR A 29 -16.30 -11.75 -21.35
C TYR A 29 -14.89 -11.36 -21.74
N GLY A 30 -14.12 -10.89 -20.75
CA GLY A 30 -12.68 -10.63 -20.87
C GLY A 30 -11.92 -11.33 -19.76
N GLU A 31 -10.80 -11.93 -20.11
CA GLU A 31 -9.91 -12.60 -19.17
C GLU A 31 -8.47 -12.12 -19.36
N TYR A 32 -7.75 -12.02 -18.26
CA TYR A 32 -6.31 -11.79 -18.25
C TYR A 32 -5.65 -12.67 -17.19
N LEU A 33 -4.78 -13.54 -17.66
CA LEU A 33 -3.90 -14.38 -16.83
C LEU A 33 -2.47 -13.91 -17.05
N ALA A 34 -1.83 -13.43 -15.98
CA ALA A 34 -0.41 -13.16 -15.98
C ALA A 34 0.37 -14.50 -15.97
N LYS A 35 1.39 -14.58 -16.79
CA LYS A 35 2.33 -15.69 -16.74
C LYS A 35 3.50 -15.28 -15.86
N THR A 36 3.76 -16.08 -14.84
CA THR A 36 4.92 -15.94 -13.96
C THR A 36 5.62 -17.29 -13.84
N ASP A 37 6.90 -17.24 -13.54
CA ASP A 37 7.69 -18.42 -13.28
C ASP A 37 7.69 -18.75 -11.78
N PRO A 38 7.69 -20.02 -11.39
CA PRO A 38 7.86 -20.41 -9.99
C PRO A 38 9.17 -19.85 -9.42
N LEU A 39 9.21 -19.68 -8.11
CA LEU A 39 10.48 -19.45 -7.41
C LEU A 39 11.43 -20.62 -7.73
N GLU A 40 12.69 -20.31 -8.04
CA GLU A 40 13.71 -21.29 -8.42
C GLU A 40 13.46 -22.00 -9.76
N ALA A 41 12.65 -21.41 -10.64
CA ALA A 41 12.48 -21.93 -12.00
C ALA A 41 13.83 -22.00 -12.73
N ASP A 42 14.13 -23.16 -13.33
CA ASP A 42 15.34 -23.35 -14.15
C ASP A 42 15.13 -22.75 -15.55
N VAL A 43 15.06 -21.43 -15.60
CA VAL A 43 14.93 -20.64 -16.83
C VAL A 43 15.89 -19.45 -16.79
N PRO A 44 16.42 -18.97 -17.95
CA PRO A 44 17.47 -17.96 -18.00
C PRO A 44 17.15 -16.64 -17.30
N ASN A 45 15.92 -16.22 -17.22
CA ASN A 45 15.48 -14.98 -16.56
C ASN A 45 14.09 -15.19 -15.97
N PRO A 46 13.96 -15.82 -14.80
CA PRO A 46 12.67 -16.11 -14.20
C PRO A 46 11.91 -14.82 -13.84
N VAL A 47 10.65 -14.75 -14.24
CA VAL A 47 9.75 -13.63 -13.95
C VAL A 47 8.76 -14.08 -12.88
N SER A 48 9.07 -13.86 -11.62
CA SER A 48 8.22 -14.25 -10.49
C SER A 48 7.04 -13.29 -10.26
N HIS A 49 7.16 -12.04 -10.70
CA HIS A 49 6.15 -11.00 -10.50
C HIS A 49 5.88 -10.22 -11.76
N VAL A 50 4.63 -9.82 -11.97
CA VAL A 50 4.19 -9.08 -13.17
C VAL A 50 4.67 -7.64 -13.15
N ALA A 51 4.75 -7.04 -11.96
CA ALA A 51 5.16 -5.67 -11.77
C ALA A 51 5.90 -5.50 -10.44
N TYR A 52 6.79 -4.51 -10.42
CA TYR A 52 7.44 -4.02 -9.21
C TYR A 52 6.97 -2.59 -8.97
N GLY A 53 6.72 -2.25 -7.71
CA GLY A 53 6.42 -0.89 -7.28
C GLY A 53 7.61 -0.27 -6.55
N TYR A 54 7.75 1.04 -6.66
CA TYR A 54 8.78 1.82 -5.98
C TYR A 54 8.13 2.89 -5.13
N ALA A 55 8.67 3.07 -3.93
CA ALA A 55 8.15 4.07 -3.01
C ALA A 55 9.26 4.65 -2.16
N THR A 56 9.09 5.93 -1.81
CA THR A 56 9.93 6.63 -0.83
C THR A 56 9.03 7.37 0.13
N GLN A 57 9.30 7.22 1.44
CA GLN A 57 8.57 7.96 2.46
C GLN A 57 9.52 8.71 3.39
N MET A 58 9.05 9.82 3.93
CA MET A 58 9.75 10.63 4.91
C MET A 58 8.84 10.93 6.09
N CYS A 59 9.34 10.73 7.29
CA CYS A 59 8.68 11.07 8.53
C CYS A 59 9.29 12.35 9.12
N ILE A 60 8.46 13.31 9.48
CA ILE A 60 8.84 14.54 10.17
C ILE A 60 8.26 14.50 11.57
N LEU A 61 9.13 14.50 12.58
CA LEU A 61 8.76 14.55 13.97
C LEU A 61 8.70 16.01 14.48
N ASP A 62 7.79 16.25 15.38
CA ASP A 62 7.84 17.42 16.24
C ASP A 62 8.97 17.25 17.27
N ARG A 63 9.89 18.19 17.34
CA ARG A 63 11.11 18.06 18.17
C ARG A 63 10.84 18.14 19.66
N GLU A 64 9.78 18.83 20.07
CA GLU A 64 9.47 19.03 21.48
C GLU A 64 8.70 17.83 22.04
N THR A 65 7.74 17.32 21.27
CA THR A 65 6.85 16.24 21.69
C THR A 65 7.29 14.86 21.24
N GLY A 66 8.17 14.76 20.24
CA GLY A 66 8.55 13.51 19.58
C GLY A 66 7.40 12.88 18.76
N ARG A 67 6.28 13.57 18.60
CA ARG A 67 5.15 13.04 17.82
C ARG A 67 5.35 13.23 16.33
N VAL A 68 4.76 12.33 15.54
CA VAL A 68 4.76 12.47 14.08
C VAL A 68 3.91 13.68 13.70
N LYS A 69 4.55 14.66 13.08
CA LYS A 69 3.92 15.91 12.62
C LYS A 69 3.45 15.79 11.18
N LYS A 70 4.24 15.12 10.34
CA LYS A 70 3.94 14.96 8.92
C LYS A 70 4.54 13.68 8.37
N MET A 71 3.81 13.04 7.48
CA MET A 71 4.34 12.00 6.59
C MET A 71 4.29 12.50 5.15
N VAL A 72 5.37 12.27 4.40
CA VAL A 72 5.41 12.48 2.95
C VAL A 72 5.63 11.12 2.32
N ALA A 73 4.75 10.73 1.40
CA ALA A 73 4.73 9.39 0.82
C ALA A 73 4.62 9.47 -0.71
N ALA A 74 5.74 9.26 -1.40
CA ALA A 74 5.81 9.21 -2.85
C ALA A 74 5.78 7.76 -3.33
N HIS A 75 4.82 7.42 -4.18
CA HIS A 75 4.61 6.06 -4.68
C HIS A 75 4.47 6.04 -6.19
N ASP A 76 5.23 5.18 -6.85
CA ASP A 76 5.04 4.85 -8.25
C ASP A 76 3.79 3.96 -8.39
N VAL A 77 2.85 4.42 -9.20
CA VAL A 77 1.59 3.74 -9.47
C VAL A 77 1.50 3.26 -10.94
N GLY A 78 2.61 3.39 -11.68
CA GLY A 78 2.61 3.22 -13.12
C GLY A 78 1.76 4.29 -13.76
N LYS A 79 0.57 3.96 -14.24
CA LYS A 79 -0.45 4.91 -14.69
C LYS A 79 -1.57 5.01 -13.66
N ALA A 80 -1.82 6.19 -13.14
CA ALA A 80 -2.94 6.43 -12.24
C ALA A 80 -4.27 6.32 -12.99
N VAL A 81 -5.02 5.25 -12.74
CA VAL A 81 -6.36 5.07 -13.33
C VAL A 81 -7.37 6.02 -12.66
N ASN A 82 -7.21 6.21 -11.35
CA ASN A 82 -7.97 7.16 -10.56
C ASN A 82 -7.02 7.82 -9.54
N PRO A 83 -6.53 9.03 -9.80
CA PRO A 83 -5.58 9.71 -8.90
C PRO A 83 -6.08 9.85 -7.47
N LEU A 84 -7.34 10.23 -7.26
CA LEU A 84 -7.91 10.38 -5.93
C LEU A 84 -7.94 9.05 -5.15
N SER A 85 -8.25 7.95 -5.83
CA SER A 85 -8.19 6.62 -5.21
C SER A 85 -6.75 6.19 -4.91
N CYS A 86 -5.79 6.59 -5.73
CA CYS A 86 -4.37 6.35 -5.47
C CYS A 86 -3.91 7.09 -4.20
N GLU A 87 -4.26 8.37 -4.07
CA GLU A 87 -3.98 9.15 -2.86
C GLU A 87 -4.58 8.49 -1.62
N GLY A 88 -5.86 8.11 -1.67
CA GLY A 88 -6.53 7.42 -0.56
C GLY A 88 -5.88 6.09 -0.18
N GLN A 89 -5.36 5.32 -1.15
CA GLN A 89 -4.60 4.09 -0.88
C GLN A 89 -3.26 4.39 -0.21
N ILE A 90 -2.55 5.43 -0.65
CA ILE A 90 -1.29 5.85 -0.04
C ILE A 90 -1.51 6.29 1.40
N GLU A 91 -2.47 7.17 1.64
CA GLU A 91 -2.81 7.65 2.99
C GLU A 91 -3.23 6.51 3.92
N GLY A 92 -4.09 5.61 3.44
CA GLY A 92 -4.55 4.45 4.20
C GLY A 92 -3.41 3.50 4.57
N GLY A 93 -2.50 3.22 3.64
CA GLY A 93 -1.32 2.39 3.91
C GLY A 93 -0.36 3.02 4.90
N VAL A 94 -0.13 4.34 4.81
CA VAL A 94 0.66 5.09 5.78
C VAL A 94 0.04 4.99 7.18
N VAL A 95 -1.27 5.23 7.32
CA VAL A 95 -1.96 5.16 8.62
C VAL A 95 -1.90 3.76 9.22
N MET A 96 -2.10 2.72 8.42
CA MET A 96 -1.96 1.34 8.87
C MET A 96 -0.56 1.06 9.41
N SER A 97 0.46 1.48 8.70
CA SER A 97 1.85 1.27 9.12
C SER A 97 2.34 2.19 10.23
N LEU A 98 1.72 3.34 10.45
CA LEU A 98 1.92 4.13 11.67
C LEU A 98 1.54 3.31 12.90
N GLY A 99 0.40 2.62 12.86
CA GLY A 99 -0.01 1.70 13.91
C GLY A 99 1.00 0.57 14.10
N TYR A 100 1.38 -0.11 13.03
CA TYR A 100 2.37 -1.17 13.04
C TYR A 100 3.73 -0.73 13.63
N ALA A 101 4.19 0.45 13.25
CA ALA A 101 5.45 0.99 13.74
C ALA A 101 5.43 1.43 15.20
N LEU A 102 4.31 1.94 15.71
CA LEU A 102 4.28 2.73 16.94
C LEU A 102 3.47 2.11 18.09
N THR A 103 2.42 1.33 17.80
CA THR A 103 1.44 0.95 18.83
C THR A 103 0.91 -0.48 18.75
N GLU A 104 0.95 -1.11 17.58
CA GLU A 104 0.31 -2.40 17.38
C GLU A 104 1.12 -3.55 17.93
N GLN A 105 0.46 -4.42 18.66
CA GLN A 105 1.01 -5.68 19.15
C GLN A 105 -0.03 -6.79 19.04
N TYR A 106 0.40 -7.94 18.59
CA TYR A 106 -0.39 -9.16 18.61
C TYR A 106 0.23 -10.17 19.57
N PRO A 107 0.00 -10.00 20.88
CA PRO A 107 0.63 -10.87 21.89
C PRO A 107 0.03 -12.25 21.85
N ILE A 108 0.89 -13.26 21.85
CA ILE A 108 0.54 -14.67 21.92
C ILE A 108 1.18 -15.30 23.16
N ASP A 109 0.58 -16.35 23.71
CA ASP A 109 1.15 -17.15 24.78
C ASP A 109 2.12 -18.23 24.25
N VAL A 110 2.66 -19.03 25.14
CA VAL A 110 3.59 -20.12 24.81
C VAL A 110 2.96 -21.22 23.95
N ASN A 111 1.63 -21.28 23.86
CA ASN A 111 0.87 -22.19 23.03
C ASN A 111 0.39 -21.55 21.71
N CYS A 112 0.96 -20.41 21.32
CA CYS A 112 0.57 -19.62 20.15
C CYS A 112 -0.88 -19.12 20.16
N LYS A 113 -1.51 -18.97 21.34
CA LYS A 113 -2.87 -18.44 21.47
C LYS A 113 -2.83 -16.93 21.69
N PRO A 114 -3.68 -16.14 20.99
CA PRO A 114 -3.81 -14.71 21.25
C PRO A 114 -4.21 -14.41 22.70
N THR A 115 -3.50 -13.50 23.34
CA THR A 115 -3.76 -13.09 24.73
C THR A 115 -4.45 -11.73 24.84
N ALA A 116 -4.60 -11.03 23.71
CA ALA A 116 -5.29 -9.74 23.65
C ALA A 116 -6.56 -9.82 22.80
N LYS A 117 -7.60 -9.12 23.24
CA LYS A 117 -8.81 -8.88 22.44
C LYS A 117 -8.53 -7.82 21.36
N TYR A 118 -9.31 -7.80 20.28
CA TYR A 118 -9.16 -6.88 19.16
C TYR A 118 -8.97 -5.41 19.59
N GLY A 119 -9.80 -4.88 20.48
CA GLY A 119 -9.69 -3.52 20.99
C GLY A 119 -8.41 -3.21 21.79
N MET A 120 -7.60 -4.22 22.11
CA MET A 120 -6.35 -4.10 22.87
C MET A 120 -5.10 -4.22 21.99
N LEU A 121 -5.26 -4.49 20.70
CA LEU A 121 -4.13 -4.67 19.78
C LEU A 121 -3.34 -3.40 19.52
N GLY A 122 -3.92 -2.22 19.80
CA GLY A 122 -3.23 -0.94 19.63
C GLY A 122 -3.35 -0.36 18.23
N LEU A 123 -4.37 -0.76 17.49
CA LEU A 123 -4.66 -0.17 16.19
C LEU A 123 -4.74 1.36 16.27
N PHE A 124 -4.12 2.02 15.31
CA PHE A 124 -4.11 3.48 15.24
C PHE A 124 -5.54 4.00 15.03
N ARG A 125 -5.90 5.03 15.77
CA ARG A 125 -7.25 5.62 15.72
C ARG A 125 -7.22 6.96 15.00
N ALA A 126 -8.35 7.40 14.50
CA ALA A 126 -8.49 8.65 13.74
C ALA A 126 -7.89 9.88 14.48
N ASN A 127 -8.04 9.94 15.80
CA ASN A 127 -7.47 11.02 16.62
C ASN A 127 -5.94 10.90 16.89
N GLN A 128 -5.31 9.86 16.39
CA GLN A 128 -3.85 9.63 16.51
C GLN A 128 -3.13 9.90 15.18
N ILE A 129 -3.88 10.04 14.09
CA ILE A 129 -3.34 10.33 12.77
C ILE A 129 -2.56 11.66 12.83
N PRO A 130 -1.37 11.73 12.22
CA PRO A 130 -0.63 12.98 12.16
C PRO A 130 -1.44 14.08 11.45
N PRO A 131 -1.22 15.35 11.79
CA PRO A 131 -1.96 16.47 11.20
C PRO A 131 -1.87 16.54 9.69
N GLU A 132 -0.81 15.99 9.10
CA GLU A 132 -0.59 16.02 7.67
C GLU A 132 0.00 14.70 7.15
N ILE A 133 -0.66 14.15 6.13
CA ILE A 133 -0.12 13.09 5.28
C ILE A 133 -0.15 13.62 3.86
N GLN A 134 1.02 13.79 3.25
CA GLN A 134 1.17 14.25 1.88
C GLN A 134 1.42 13.04 0.98
N ALA A 135 0.41 12.63 0.24
CA ALA A 135 0.55 11.64 -0.82
C ALA A 135 1.12 12.29 -2.08
N ILE A 136 2.06 11.64 -2.73
CA ILE A 136 2.64 12.03 -4.02
C ILE A 136 2.51 10.85 -4.96
N VAL A 137 1.63 10.97 -5.92
CA VAL A 137 1.43 9.98 -6.97
C VAL A 137 2.49 10.18 -8.05
N VAL A 138 3.34 9.17 -8.25
CA VAL A 138 4.35 9.15 -9.30
C VAL A 138 3.88 8.22 -10.41
N GLU A 139 3.81 8.72 -11.63
CA GLU A 139 3.47 7.94 -12.81
C GLU A 139 4.73 7.61 -13.61
N LYS A 140 5.15 6.35 -13.59
CA LYS A 140 6.25 5.87 -14.42
C LYS A 140 5.78 4.65 -15.22
N PRO A 141 5.31 4.85 -16.45
CA PRO A 141 4.83 3.76 -17.30
C PRO A 141 5.92 2.69 -17.48
N GLY A 142 5.57 1.44 -17.27
CA GLY A 142 6.50 0.31 -17.39
C GLY A 142 5.83 -0.99 -17.78
N LEU A 143 4.50 -1.07 -17.67
CA LEU A 143 3.73 -2.25 -18.05
C LEU A 143 3.01 -2.03 -19.38
N ASN A 144 2.96 -3.08 -20.20
CA ASN A 144 2.21 -3.10 -21.46
C ASN A 144 0.75 -3.57 -21.29
N VAL A 145 0.29 -3.71 -20.06
CA VAL A 145 -1.06 -4.18 -19.70
C VAL A 145 -1.74 -3.21 -18.75
N ALA A 146 -3.05 -3.29 -18.63
CA ALA A 146 -3.87 -2.44 -17.77
C ALA A 146 -3.61 -0.92 -17.94
N GLY A 147 -3.27 -0.49 -19.18
CA GLY A 147 -2.93 0.90 -19.47
C GLY A 147 -1.65 1.40 -18.80
N GLY A 148 -0.79 0.50 -18.32
CA GLY A 148 0.44 0.83 -17.60
C GLY A 148 0.28 0.97 -16.07
N ALA A 149 -0.91 0.72 -15.53
CA ALA A 149 -1.15 0.76 -14.09
C ALA A 149 -0.47 -0.41 -13.37
N ILE A 150 0.07 -0.16 -12.18
CA ILE A 150 0.58 -1.19 -11.26
C ILE A 150 -0.25 -1.21 -9.98
N GLY A 151 -0.18 -2.31 -9.22
CA GLY A 151 -0.88 -2.43 -7.95
C GLY A 151 -0.27 -1.55 -6.87
N ILE A 152 -1.12 -0.89 -6.08
CA ILE A 152 -0.72 0.02 -4.99
C ILE A 152 -1.36 -0.31 -3.64
N GLY A 153 -1.88 -1.53 -3.47
CA GLY A 153 -2.54 -1.93 -2.23
C GLY A 153 -1.57 -1.96 -1.04
N GLU A 154 -0.71 -2.95 -0.99
CA GLU A 154 0.16 -3.20 0.16
C GLU A 154 1.46 -2.41 0.14
N ILE A 155 1.98 -2.07 -1.03
CA ILE A 155 3.24 -1.32 -1.18
C ILE A 155 3.21 0.02 -0.43
N THR A 156 2.04 0.61 -0.29
CA THR A 156 1.85 1.91 0.36
C THR A 156 2.22 1.89 1.85
N SER A 157 2.21 0.73 2.48
CA SER A 157 2.55 0.55 3.90
C SER A 157 4.03 0.24 4.15
N ILE A 158 4.75 -0.29 3.16
CA ILE A 158 6.10 -0.86 3.37
C ILE A 158 7.14 0.16 3.87
N PRO A 159 7.30 1.36 3.27
CA PRO A 159 8.36 2.29 3.68
C PRO A 159 8.07 3.07 4.97
N THR A 160 6.85 3.01 5.50
CA THR A 160 6.44 3.86 6.64
C THR A 160 7.21 3.55 7.92
N ALA A 161 7.27 2.28 8.32
CA ALA A 161 7.96 1.89 9.56
C ALA A 161 9.46 2.24 9.54
N PRO A 162 10.24 1.93 8.48
CA PRO A 162 11.63 2.35 8.41
C PRO A 162 11.80 3.86 8.36
N ALA A 163 10.92 4.63 7.71
CA ALA A 163 10.97 6.08 7.71
C ALA A 163 10.77 6.67 9.13
N ILE A 164 9.87 6.10 9.91
CA ILE A 164 9.65 6.50 11.30
C ILE A 164 10.85 6.12 12.16
N ALA A 165 11.40 4.92 12.01
CA ALA A 165 12.57 4.48 12.76
C ALA A 165 13.80 5.37 12.49
N ASP A 166 14.03 5.77 11.23
CA ASP A 166 15.10 6.71 10.87
C ASP A 166 14.86 8.10 11.47
N ALA A 167 13.62 8.58 11.44
CA ALA A 167 13.28 9.88 12.03
C ALA A 167 13.57 9.93 13.54
N TYR A 168 13.24 8.89 14.30
CA TYR A 168 13.59 8.79 15.72
C TYR A 168 15.10 8.65 15.93
N PHE A 169 15.78 7.87 15.09
CA PHE A 169 17.23 7.78 15.17
C PHE A 169 17.90 9.14 14.96
N ARG A 170 17.42 9.95 14.03
CA ARG A 170 17.91 11.32 13.81
C ARG A 170 17.56 12.28 14.95
N LEU A 171 16.49 12.00 15.69
CA LEU A 171 16.07 12.84 16.82
C LEU A 171 16.95 12.61 18.04
N ASP A 172 17.28 11.37 18.39
CA ASP A 172 17.91 10.99 19.66
C ASP A 172 19.16 10.10 19.55
N GLY A 173 19.54 9.68 18.35
CA GLY A 173 20.70 8.82 18.12
C GLY A 173 20.49 7.35 18.51
N GLN A 174 19.30 6.95 18.97
CA GLN A 174 19.04 5.59 19.45
C GLN A 174 18.49 4.71 18.33
N ARG A 175 19.17 3.61 18.01
CA ARG A 175 18.66 2.59 17.12
C ARG A 175 17.61 1.73 17.83
N ARG A 176 16.44 1.64 17.23
CA ARG A 176 15.32 0.78 17.66
C ARG A 176 15.24 -0.42 16.74
N LEU A 177 15.32 -1.62 17.30
CA LEU A 177 15.43 -2.86 16.54
C LEU A 177 14.18 -3.75 16.63
N THR A 178 13.15 -3.27 17.32
CA THR A 178 11.89 -3.99 17.54
C THR A 178 10.70 -3.13 17.17
N LEU A 179 9.61 -3.76 16.78
CA LEU A 179 8.32 -3.10 16.54
C LEU A 179 7.27 -3.66 17.53
N PRO A 180 6.38 -2.79 18.01
CA PRO A 180 6.36 -1.33 17.85
C PRO A 180 7.60 -0.68 18.48
N LEU A 181 8.00 0.47 17.94
CA LEU A 181 9.21 1.19 18.36
C LEU A 181 9.11 1.59 19.85
N GLU A 182 10.11 1.19 20.61
CA GLU A 182 10.22 1.53 22.04
C GLU A 182 10.68 2.97 22.26
N ASN A 183 10.45 3.51 23.46
CA ASN A 183 10.87 4.86 23.86
C ASN A 183 10.38 5.95 22.89
N THR A 184 9.10 5.86 22.51
CA THR A 184 8.40 6.90 21.75
C THR A 184 7.21 7.44 22.54
N PRO A 185 6.67 8.61 22.21
CA PRO A 185 5.46 9.15 22.85
C PRO A 185 4.21 8.28 22.64
N TYR A 186 4.28 7.30 21.76
CA TYR A 186 3.22 6.35 21.46
C TYR A 186 3.36 5.04 22.22
N ALA A 187 4.55 4.76 22.75
CA ALA A 187 4.82 3.53 23.49
C ALA A 187 3.86 3.41 24.69
N ARG A 188 3.24 2.24 24.83
CA ARG A 188 2.38 1.97 25.98
C ARG A 188 3.23 2.04 27.26
N LYS A 189 2.78 2.81 28.25
CA LYS A 189 3.34 2.71 29.59
C LYS A 189 3.07 1.30 30.11
N LYS A 190 4.14 0.59 30.43
CA LYS A 190 4.07 -0.70 31.10
C LYS A 190 3.47 -0.57 32.46
#